data_aec95ac31c8ed4dc2c4014c291688b8d
#
_entry.id   aec95ac31c8ed4dc2c4014c291688b8d
#
_cell.length_a   1.000
_cell.length_b   1.000
_cell.length_c   1.000
_cell.angle_alpha   90.00
_cell.angle_beta   90.00
_cell.angle_gamma   90.00
#
_symmetry.space_group_name_H-M   'P 1'
#
loop_
_entity.id
_entity.type
_entity.pdbx_description
1 polymer ?
#
loop_
_entity_poly.entity_id
_entity_poly.type
_entity_poly.pdbx_seq_one_letter_code
_entity_poly.pdbx_strand_id
1 'polypeptide(L)'
;MAIFHLSFKVLTRTTKTGKSKSSLYLAAYNSREKLKDELTGLTFDYTKKNDLYKSGIILPEDAPTRFYDRATLWGEVEKSEKRKDSQICRHAIIALPAELNGEQNEELLKKYLKNNFIKLGMCADYAIHDINNKPHAHVMLTMRKCENGGFSKKKAREWNDPKLAEVWRRQWSVLVNKTLKENGNKNTITHLSFLRQKELAIAKAREALENNDIKKAEELTTLAKHLATKKPVKRKPTAKYLKDKARKKNKNHELRERLRQQQKQKEETNKRESKLNLIFKNLILRFKGSKKTETTKMTEADFLKNMKTDEKEAEDLELNKYIDKELENELNKKNDITHTPTRDRIRNRTQKSYKS
;
A
#
# COMPACT_ATOMS: atom_id res chain seq x y z
N MET A 1 6.48 11.15 1.82
CA MET A 1 5.38 12.15 1.86
C MET A 1 4.22 11.55 2.64
N ALA A 2 3.87 12.17 3.75
CA ALA A 2 2.75 11.71 4.59
C ALA A 2 1.43 11.73 3.81
N ILE A 3 0.65 10.66 3.92
CA ILE A 3 -0.62 10.49 3.22
C ILE A 3 -1.73 10.36 4.25
N PHE A 4 -2.81 11.16 4.10
CA PHE A 4 -3.98 10.97 4.92
C PHE A 4 -4.80 9.77 4.45
N HIS A 5 -4.93 8.77 5.31
CA HIS A 5 -5.95 7.72 5.18
C HIS A 5 -6.44 7.29 6.55
N LEU A 6 -7.72 7.49 6.80
CA LEU A 6 -8.40 6.97 7.98
C LEU A 6 -9.81 6.51 7.57
N SER A 7 -10.02 5.21 7.58
CA SER A 7 -11.30 4.61 7.22
C SER A 7 -11.87 3.80 8.38
N PHE A 8 -13.16 3.94 8.62
CA PHE A 8 -13.89 3.16 9.59
C PHE A 8 -14.85 2.19 8.89
N LYS A 9 -14.95 0.98 9.39
CA LYS A 9 -15.94 -0.02 9.00
C LYS A 9 -16.49 -0.68 10.24
N VAL A 10 -17.80 -0.84 10.29
CA VAL A 10 -18.44 -1.66 11.30
C VAL A 10 -18.49 -3.09 10.78
N LEU A 11 -17.97 -4.02 11.56
CA LEU A 11 -18.05 -5.45 11.29
C LEU A 11 -19.35 -5.99 11.90
N THR A 12 -20.20 -6.57 11.06
CA THR A 12 -21.39 -7.30 11.48
C THR A 12 -21.12 -8.80 11.48
N ARG A 13 -21.74 -9.54 12.40
CA ARG A 13 -21.58 -11.00 12.50
C ARG A 13 -21.92 -11.71 11.19
N THR A 14 -22.94 -11.27 10.50
CA THR A 14 -23.31 -11.81 9.18
C THR A 14 -23.24 -10.72 8.12
N THR A 15 -22.70 -11.04 6.96
CA THR A 15 -22.71 -10.13 5.80
C THR A 15 -24.08 -10.14 5.13
N LYS A 16 -24.34 -9.17 4.25
CA LYS A 16 -25.53 -9.15 3.39
C LYS A 16 -25.64 -10.41 2.49
N THR A 17 -24.52 -11.08 2.24
CA THR A 17 -24.45 -12.34 1.45
C THR A 17 -24.48 -13.61 2.33
N GLY A 18 -24.84 -13.49 3.60
CA GLY A 18 -24.98 -14.63 4.53
C GLY A 18 -23.67 -15.17 5.12
N LYS A 19 -22.50 -14.66 4.72
CA LYS A 19 -21.21 -15.11 5.28
C LYS A 19 -21.04 -14.66 6.72
N SER A 20 -20.76 -15.60 7.62
CA SER A 20 -20.42 -15.31 9.01
C SER A 20 -19.05 -14.65 9.10
N LYS A 21 -18.91 -13.76 10.07
CA LYS A 21 -17.65 -13.09 10.44
C LYS A 21 -17.44 -13.23 11.94
N SER A 22 -16.18 -13.31 12.34
CA SER A 22 -15.76 -13.37 13.73
C SER A 22 -14.81 -12.22 14.03
N SER A 23 -14.92 -11.62 15.21
CA SER A 23 -13.96 -10.65 15.71
C SER A 23 -12.64 -11.31 16.03
N LEU A 24 -12.62 -12.56 16.52
CA LEU A 24 -11.42 -13.35 16.75
C LEU A 24 -10.65 -13.61 15.46
N TYR A 25 -11.36 -13.95 14.37
CA TYR A 25 -10.72 -14.05 13.04
C TYR A 25 -9.99 -12.77 12.66
N LEU A 26 -10.64 -11.60 12.81
CA LEU A 26 -10.05 -10.32 12.45
C LEU A 26 -8.90 -9.94 13.40
N ALA A 27 -9.04 -10.20 14.69
CA ALA A 27 -8.00 -9.98 15.69
C ALA A 27 -6.75 -10.81 15.39
N ALA A 28 -6.89 -12.13 15.19
CA ALA A 28 -5.80 -13.01 14.78
C ALA A 28 -5.12 -12.55 13.48
N TYR A 29 -5.94 -12.14 12.48
CA TYR A 29 -5.41 -11.64 11.21
C TYR A 29 -4.61 -10.34 11.39
N ASN A 30 -5.06 -9.41 12.24
CA ASN A 30 -4.36 -8.15 12.46
C ASN A 30 -3.10 -8.34 13.30
N SER A 31 -3.19 -9.06 14.42
CA SER A 31 -2.06 -9.27 15.34
C SER A 31 -1.04 -10.31 14.87
N ARG A 32 -1.35 -11.06 13.78
CA ARG A 32 -0.53 -12.18 13.29
C ARG A 32 -0.34 -13.30 14.31
N GLU A 33 -1.34 -13.50 15.16
CA GLU A 33 -1.36 -14.51 16.20
C GLU A 33 -2.20 -15.73 15.80
N LYS A 34 -2.08 -16.76 16.59
CA LYS A 34 -2.94 -17.94 16.57
C LYS A 34 -3.98 -17.81 17.68
N LEU A 35 -5.24 -17.61 17.31
CA LEU A 35 -6.35 -17.47 18.26
C LEU A 35 -7.38 -18.57 18.03
N LYS A 36 -7.91 -19.11 19.13
CA LYS A 36 -9.00 -20.09 19.13
C LYS A 36 -10.30 -19.41 19.49
N ASP A 37 -11.33 -19.68 18.73
CA ASP A 37 -12.70 -19.25 19.01
C ASP A 37 -13.42 -20.34 19.81
N GLU A 38 -13.60 -20.11 21.08
CA GLU A 38 -14.27 -21.05 22.01
C GLU A 38 -15.72 -21.34 21.63
N LEU A 39 -16.43 -20.39 20.99
CA LEU A 39 -17.82 -20.56 20.59
C LEU A 39 -18.00 -21.47 19.37
N THR A 40 -17.06 -21.41 18.43
CA THR A 40 -17.13 -22.17 17.18
C THR A 40 -16.14 -23.33 17.13
N GLY A 41 -15.21 -23.42 18.08
CA GLY A 41 -14.10 -24.39 18.08
C GLY A 41 -13.04 -24.12 16.99
N LEU A 42 -13.20 -23.10 16.15
CA LEU A 42 -12.29 -22.78 15.07
C LEU A 42 -11.01 -22.12 15.59
N THR A 43 -9.89 -22.49 14.98
CA THR A 43 -8.58 -21.85 15.24
C THR A 43 -8.15 -21.04 14.03
N PHE A 44 -7.80 -19.80 14.27
CA PHE A 44 -7.30 -18.87 13.25
C PHE A 44 -5.80 -18.65 13.47
N ASP A 45 -4.96 -19.10 12.52
CA ASP A 45 -3.50 -19.03 12.61
C ASP A 45 -2.94 -18.15 11.49
N TYR A 46 -2.33 -17.02 11.88
CA TYR A 46 -1.69 -16.07 10.97
C TYR A 46 -0.21 -15.83 11.28
N THR A 47 0.41 -16.67 12.10
CA THR A 47 1.82 -16.56 12.55
C THR A 47 2.84 -16.59 11.42
N LYS A 48 2.48 -17.17 10.26
CA LYS A 48 3.35 -17.22 9.06
C LYS A 48 3.51 -15.90 8.32
N LYS A 49 2.80 -14.83 8.73
CA LYS A 49 2.92 -13.51 8.10
C LYS A 49 3.93 -12.65 8.86
N ASN A 50 4.84 -11.99 8.14
CA ASN A 50 6.00 -11.30 8.69
C ASN A 50 5.93 -9.77 8.52
N ASP A 51 4.75 -9.22 8.29
CA ASP A 51 4.53 -7.78 8.08
C ASP A 51 4.11 -7.01 9.34
N LEU A 52 4.02 -7.68 10.48
CA LEU A 52 3.71 -7.09 11.79
C LEU A 52 4.97 -6.41 12.36
N TYR A 53 4.84 -5.13 12.69
CA TYR A 53 5.84 -4.41 13.48
C TYR A 53 5.56 -4.54 14.97
N LYS A 54 4.34 -4.19 15.40
CA LYS A 54 3.92 -4.25 16.80
C LYS A 54 2.41 -4.32 16.94
N SER A 55 1.93 -4.98 17.98
CA SER A 55 0.51 -5.01 18.34
C SER A 55 0.32 -4.83 19.83
N GLY A 56 -0.87 -4.41 20.24
CA GLY A 56 -1.20 -4.25 21.66
C GLY A 56 -2.66 -3.89 21.88
N ILE A 57 -3.07 -3.98 23.15
CA ILE A 57 -4.42 -3.63 23.60
C ILE A 57 -4.31 -2.45 24.56
N ILE A 58 -5.21 -1.49 24.40
CA ILE A 58 -5.36 -0.35 25.30
C ILE A 58 -6.77 -0.42 25.88
N LEU A 59 -6.84 -0.38 27.19
CA LEU A 59 -8.08 -0.53 27.95
C LEU A 59 -8.43 0.79 28.65
N PRO A 60 -9.74 1.08 28.88
CA PRO A 60 -10.18 2.04 29.89
C PRO A 60 -9.68 1.66 31.29
N GLU A 61 -9.59 2.62 32.21
CA GLU A 61 -9.11 2.40 33.59
C GLU A 61 -9.96 1.36 34.34
N ASP A 62 -11.27 1.39 34.14
CA ASP A 62 -12.22 0.48 34.81
C ASP A 62 -12.36 -0.87 34.09
N ALA A 63 -11.57 -1.13 33.04
CA ALA A 63 -11.69 -2.37 32.31
C ALA A 63 -11.01 -3.54 33.05
N PRO A 64 -11.58 -4.76 33.01
CA PRO A 64 -10.95 -5.92 33.59
C PRO A 64 -9.57 -6.20 32.95
N THR A 65 -8.54 -6.44 33.76
CA THR A 65 -7.17 -6.70 33.32
C THR A 65 -7.06 -7.94 32.41
N ARG A 66 -7.97 -8.93 32.56
CA ARG A 66 -8.05 -10.10 31.66
C ARG A 66 -8.26 -9.72 30.19
N PHE A 67 -8.73 -8.51 29.90
CA PHE A 67 -8.93 -8.03 28.52
C PHE A 67 -7.63 -7.61 27.82
N TYR A 68 -6.49 -7.62 28.53
CA TYR A 68 -5.18 -7.56 27.84
C TYR A 68 -4.87 -8.85 27.07
N ASP A 69 -5.55 -9.98 27.42
CA ASP A 69 -5.55 -11.16 26.57
C ASP A 69 -6.53 -11.01 25.40
N ARG A 70 -6.01 -11.08 24.18
CA ARG A 70 -6.77 -10.82 22.95
C ARG A 70 -7.88 -11.83 22.72
N ALA A 71 -7.62 -13.11 23.03
CA ALA A 71 -8.62 -14.17 22.90
C ALA A 71 -9.78 -13.94 23.85
N THR A 72 -9.48 -13.59 25.10
CA THR A 72 -10.47 -13.26 26.12
C THR A 72 -11.29 -12.02 25.75
N LEU A 73 -10.63 -10.92 25.35
CA LEU A 73 -11.32 -9.68 24.95
C LEU A 73 -12.34 -9.94 23.83
N TRP A 74 -11.88 -10.53 22.72
CA TRP A 74 -12.75 -10.72 21.56
C TRP A 74 -13.71 -11.89 21.74
N GLY A 75 -13.37 -12.89 22.55
CA GLY A 75 -14.29 -13.95 22.99
C GLY A 75 -15.46 -13.41 23.79
N GLU A 76 -15.22 -12.49 24.74
CA GLU A 76 -16.28 -11.82 25.50
C GLU A 76 -17.15 -10.91 24.62
N VAL A 77 -16.56 -10.23 23.62
CA VAL A 77 -17.35 -9.50 22.61
C VAL A 77 -18.28 -10.46 21.86
N GLU A 78 -17.78 -11.62 21.40
CA GLU A 78 -18.59 -12.61 20.68
C GLU A 78 -19.74 -13.14 21.56
N LYS A 79 -19.48 -13.43 22.84
CA LYS A 79 -20.52 -13.87 23.81
C LYS A 79 -21.56 -12.79 24.06
N SER A 80 -21.17 -11.51 24.12
CA SER A 80 -22.08 -10.40 24.38
C SER A 80 -23.00 -10.06 23.21
N GLU A 81 -22.66 -10.49 21.98
CA GLU A 81 -23.34 -10.17 20.75
C GLU A 81 -24.13 -11.36 20.20
N LYS A 82 -25.32 -11.64 20.78
CA LYS A 82 -26.11 -12.86 20.50
C LYS A 82 -26.80 -12.88 19.12
N ARG A 83 -27.16 -11.72 18.57
CA ARG A 83 -27.98 -11.65 17.34
C ARG A 83 -27.10 -11.91 16.08
N LYS A 84 -27.69 -12.54 15.06
CA LYS A 84 -27.04 -12.83 13.77
C LYS A 84 -26.59 -11.57 13.03
N ASP A 85 -27.28 -10.45 13.19
CA ASP A 85 -27.00 -9.15 12.57
C ASP A 85 -26.20 -8.19 13.48
N SER A 86 -25.71 -8.67 14.62
CA SER A 86 -24.98 -7.84 15.57
C SER A 86 -23.75 -7.20 14.97
N GLN A 87 -23.56 -5.92 15.25
CA GLN A 87 -22.29 -5.23 15.05
C GLN A 87 -21.31 -5.70 16.14
N ILE A 88 -20.22 -6.35 15.76
CA ILE A 88 -19.28 -6.99 16.68
C ILE A 88 -18.04 -6.12 16.98
N CYS A 89 -17.58 -5.33 16.03
CA CYS A 89 -16.51 -4.36 16.27
C CYS A 89 -16.53 -3.23 15.23
N ARG A 90 -15.87 -2.13 15.56
CA ARG A 90 -15.47 -1.11 14.57
C ARG A 90 -14.02 -1.34 14.22
N HIS A 91 -13.74 -1.52 12.95
CA HIS A 91 -12.40 -1.67 12.41
C HIS A 91 -11.97 -0.38 11.71
N ALA A 92 -10.87 0.19 12.15
CA ALA A 92 -10.23 1.32 11.50
C ALA A 92 -8.94 0.88 10.80
N ILE A 93 -8.66 1.48 9.65
CA ILE A 93 -7.36 1.40 8.98
C ILE A 93 -6.82 2.80 8.89
N ILE A 94 -5.63 3.01 9.43
CA ILE A 94 -4.98 4.30 9.62
C ILE A 94 -3.63 4.27 8.92
N ALA A 95 -3.38 5.17 7.96
CA ALA A 95 -2.04 5.37 7.44
C ALA A 95 -1.20 6.10 8.48
N LEU A 96 0.00 5.61 8.73
CA LEU A 96 0.98 6.22 9.61
C LEU A 96 1.99 7.01 8.78
N PRO A 97 2.55 8.11 9.30
CA PRO A 97 3.59 8.87 8.62
C PRO A 97 4.86 8.02 8.39
N ALA A 98 5.32 7.96 7.15
CA ALA A 98 6.59 7.30 6.81
C ALA A 98 7.81 8.12 7.25
N GLU A 99 7.61 9.38 7.60
CA GLU A 99 8.61 10.32 8.10
C GLU A 99 8.98 10.09 9.58
N LEU A 100 8.17 9.31 10.29
CA LEU A 100 8.39 8.93 11.68
C LEU A 100 8.91 7.50 11.75
N ASN A 101 9.76 7.22 12.75
CA ASN A 101 10.20 5.86 13.03
C ASN A 101 9.09 5.02 13.66
N GLY A 102 9.37 3.73 13.92
CA GLY A 102 8.38 2.79 14.45
C GLY A 102 7.85 3.17 15.83
N GLU A 103 8.74 3.61 16.73
CA GLU A 103 8.37 3.99 18.09
C GLU A 103 7.54 5.27 18.11
N GLN A 104 7.96 6.30 17.36
CA GLN A 104 7.21 7.55 17.21
C GLN A 104 5.81 7.31 16.63
N ASN A 105 5.70 6.41 15.65
CA ASN A 105 4.40 6.01 15.08
C ASN A 105 3.53 5.26 16.09
N GLU A 106 4.10 4.41 16.93
CA GLU A 106 3.37 3.72 17.99
C GLU A 106 2.87 4.69 19.05
N GLU A 107 3.71 5.61 19.53
CA GLU A 107 3.32 6.64 20.50
C GLU A 107 2.22 7.55 19.97
N LEU A 108 2.37 8.02 18.71
CA LEU A 108 1.36 8.81 18.01
C LEU A 108 0.02 8.08 17.97
N LEU A 109 0.04 6.80 17.57
CA LEU A 109 -1.16 5.97 17.52
C LEU A 109 -1.78 5.78 18.90
N LYS A 110 -1.00 5.43 19.91
CA LYS A 110 -1.49 5.25 21.29
C LYS A 110 -2.13 6.53 21.85
N LYS A 111 -1.49 7.68 21.63
CA LYS A 111 -2.01 9.00 22.03
C LYS A 111 -3.33 9.30 21.34
N TYR A 112 -3.45 9.00 20.05
CA TYR A 112 -4.68 9.15 19.29
C TYR A 112 -5.79 8.25 19.83
N LEU A 113 -5.50 6.97 20.07
CA LEU A 113 -6.47 6.00 20.57
C LEU A 113 -6.96 6.35 21.96
N LYS A 114 -6.07 6.72 22.88
CA LYS A 114 -6.41 7.14 24.24
C LYS A 114 -7.37 8.33 24.23
N ASN A 115 -7.04 9.36 23.45
CA ASN A 115 -7.81 10.61 23.46
C ASN A 115 -9.18 10.51 22.78
N ASN A 116 -9.35 9.59 21.82
CA ASN A 116 -10.56 9.55 21.00
C ASN A 116 -11.48 8.37 21.27
N PHE A 117 -10.96 7.27 21.81
CA PHE A 117 -11.75 6.04 21.96
C PHE A 117 -11.73 5.50 23.39
N ILE A 118 -10.56 5.43 24.02
CA ILE A 118 -10.44 4.90 25.37
C ILE A 118 -11.20 5.78 26.37
N LYS A 119 -11.10 7.10 26.26
CA LYS A 119 -11.86 8.06 27.08
C LYS A 119 -13.38 7.92 26.93
N LEU A 120 -13.86 7.33 25.84
CA LEU A 120 -15.26 7.04 25.63
C LEU A 120 -15.69 5.68 26.20
N GLY A 121 -14.75 4.91 26.77
CA GLY A 121 -14.98 3.58 27.32
C GLY A 121 -14.82 2.44 26.31
N MET A 122 -14.25 2.68 25.13
CA MET A 122 -13.93 1.62 24.16
C MET A 122 -12.62 0.93 24.55
N CYS A 123 -12.55 -0.40 24.39
CA CYS A 123 -11.27 -1.09 24.30
C CYS A 123 -10.74 -0.98 22.87
N ALA A 124 -9.45 -0.77 22.72
CA ALA A 124 -8.79 -0.70 21.43
C ALA A 124 -7.69 -1.77 21.31
N ASP A 125 -7.78 -2.60 20.27
CA ASP A 125 -6.76 -3.56 19.88
C ASP A 125 -6.13 -3.07 18.57
N TYR A 126 -4.83 -2.78 18.59
CA TYR A 126 -4.10 -2.23 17.46
C TYR A 126 -3.00 -3.15 16.97
N ALA A 127 -2.71 -3.09 15.68
CA ALA A 127 -1.58 -3.75 15.05
C ALA A 127 -0.98 -2.83 13.98
N ILE A 128 0.32 -2.59 14.05
CA ILE A 128 1.08 -1.77 13.11
C ILE A 128 1.78 -2.70 12.13
N HIS A 129 1.56 -2.47 10.84
CA HIS A 129 2.09 -3.28 9.75
C HIS A 129 2.98 -2.47 8.81
N ASP A 130 3.88 -3.19 8.13
CA ASP A 130 4.66 -2.72 6.97
C ASP A 130 5.39 -1.38 7.22
N ILE A 131 6.02 -1.29 8.40
CA ILE A 131 6.60 -0.04 8.92
C ILE A 131 7.65 0.56 7.96
N ASN A 132 8.37 -0.26 7.21
CA ASN A 132 9.44 0.18 6.33
C ASN A 132 8.98 0.65 4.94
N ASN A 133 7.78 0.24 4.47
CA ASN A 133 7.32 0.58 3.13
C ASN A 133 6.07 1.46 3.14
N LYS A 134 4.98 0.93 3.72
CA LYS A 134 3.68 1.60 3.79
C LYS A 134 3.12 1.47 5.19
N PRO A 135 3.68 2.21 6.15
CA PRO A 135 3.30 2.11 7.54
C PRO A 135 1.81 2.37 7.71
N HIS A 136 1.12 1.42 8.33
CA HIS A 136 -0.31 1.56 8.62
C HIS A 136 -0.71 0.74 9.84
N ALA A 137 -1.75 1.20 10.51
CA ALA A 137 -2.31 0.52 11.66
C ALA A 137 -3.71 -0.03 11.34
N HIS A 138 -3.95 -1.27 11.78
CA HIS A 138 -5.27 -1.83 11.94
C HIS A 138 -5.69 -1.65 13.39
N VAL A 139 -6.87 -1.09 13.61
CA VAL A 139 -7.40 -0.86 14.95
C VAL A 139 -8.79 -1.46 15.03
N MET A 140 -9.02 -2.30 16.01
CA MET A 140 -10.32 -2.84 16.35
C MET A 140 -10.82 -2.18 17.64
N LEU A 141 -12.04 -1.68 17.61
CA LEU A 141 -12.69 -1.00 18.73
C LEU A 141 -13.97 -1.73 19.13
N THR A 142 -14.23 -1.83 20.41
CA THR A 142 -15.48 -2.44 20.92
C THR A 142 -16.69 -1.57 20.64
N MET A 143 -17.88 -2.18 20.60
CA MET A 143 -19.16 -1.49 20.34
C MET A 143 -19.98 -1.25 21.62
N ARG A 144 -19.43 -1.69 22.76
CA ARG A 144 -19.98 -1.48 24.12
C ARG A 144 -18.92 -0.81 24.96
N LYS A 145 -19.36 -0.01 25.91
CA LYS A 145 -18.47 0.51 26.92
C LYS A 145 -17.93 -0.64 27.75
N CYS A 146 -16.66 -0.57 28.06
CA CYS A 146 -16.01 -1.46 28.99
C CYS A 146 -16.05 -0.80 30.38
N GLU A 147 -16.58 -1.51 31.35
CA GLU A 147 -16.81 -1.09 32.73
C GLU A 147 -16.27 -2.15 33.68
N ASN A 148 -16.29 -1.87 34.98
CA ASN A 148 -15.95 -2.85 36.01
C ASN A 148 -16.73 -4.17 35.79
N GLY A 149 -15.98 -5.26 35.64
CA GLY A 149 -16.55 -6.59 35.42
C GLY A 149 -16.76 -7.00 33.96
N GLY A 150 -16.75 -6.10 32.98
CA GLY A 150 -16.87 -6.47 31.56
C GLY A 150 -17.55 -5.42 30.68
N PHE A 151 -18.35 -5.88 29.71
CA PHE A 151 -19.04 -4.98 28.79
C PHE A 151 -20.41 -4.58 29.30
N SER A 152 -20.78 -3.31 29.11
CA SER A 152 -22.11 -2.79 29.40
C SER A 152 -23.20 -3.58 28.66
N LYS A 153 -24.38 -3.73 29.30
CA LYS A 153 -25.53 -4.44 28.71
C LYS A 153 -26.06 -3.77 27.44
N LYS A 154 -25.95 -2.44 27.33
CA LYS A 154 -26.43 -1.65 26.22
C LYS A 154 -25.26 -1.27 25.29
N LYS A 155 -25.49 -1.28 23.98
CA LYS A 155 -24.53 -0.72 22.99
C LYS A 155 -24.56 0.80 23.07
N ALA A 156 -23.39 1.40 22.92
CA ALA A 156 -23.22 2.83 22.75
C ALA A 156 -23.55 3.23 21.32
N ARG A 157 -24.84 3.38 20.99
CA ARG A 157 -25.30 3.67 19.60
C ARG A 157 -24.88 5.05 19.13
N GLU A 158 -24.67 5.99 20.04
CA GLU A 158 -24.13 7.33 19.79
C GLU A 158 -22.78 7.30 19.08
N TRP A 159 -21.99 6.24 19.24
CA TRP A 159 -20.71 6.08 18.52
C TRP A 159 -20.87 5.84 17.02
N ASN A 160 -22.07 5.57 16.54
CA ASN A 160 -22.37 5.42 15.10
C ASN A 160 -22.75 6.74 14.44
N ASP A 161 -22.75 7.87 15.14
CA ASP A 161 -22.99 9.18 14.55
C ASP A 161 -21.94 9.47 13.47
N PRO A 162 -22.34 9.76 12.21
CA PRO A 162 -21.41 10.12 11.14
C PRO A 162 -20.53 11.34 11.47
N LYS A 163 -21.02 12.27 12.30
CA LYS A 163 -20.27 13.45 12.75
C LYS A 163 -19.03 13.07 13.56
N LEU A 164 -19.11 12.01 14.37
CA LEU A 164 -17.95 11.52 15.13
C LEU A 164 -16.82 11.03 14.21
N ALA A 165 -17.16 10.37 13.11
CA ALA A 165 -16.14 9.92 12.15
C ALA A 165 -15.39 11.12 11.53
N GLU A 166 -16.06 12.25 11.30
CA GLU A 166 -15.42 13.47 10.82
C GLU A 166 -14.52 14.11 11.89
N VAL A 167 -15.01 14.17 13.14
CA VAL A 167 -14.24 14.65 14.30
C VAL A 167 -12.97 13.80 14.47
N TRP A 168 -13.08 12.47 14.47
CA TRP A 168 -11.93 11.57 14.59
C TRP A 168 -10.91 11.74 13.45
N ARG A 169 -11.36 11.93 12.22
CA ARG A 169 -10.48 12.22 11.08
C ARG A 169 -9.75 13.54 11.24
N ARG A 170 -10.45 14.59 11.66
CA ARG A 170 -9.87 15.90 11.92
C ARG A 170 -8.80 15.81 13.03
N GLN A 171 -9.13 15.17 14.14
CA GLN A 171 -8.21 15.02 15.27
C GLN A 171 -6.98 14.21 14.91
N TRP A 172 -7.11 13.17 14.06
CA TRP A 172 -5.96 12.46 13.52
C TRP A 172 -5.04 13.38 12.71
N SER A 173 -5.59 14.16 11.79
CA SER A 173 -4.77 15.08 10.97
C SER A 173 -4.07 16.15 11.83
N VAL A 174 -4.75 16.69 12.83
CA VAL A 174 -4.17 17.68 13.75
C VAL A 174 -3.02 17.07 14.56
N LEU A 175 -3.23 15.88 15.12
CA LEU A 175 -2.22 15.21 15.94
C LEU A 175 -0.99 14.82 15.10
N VAL A 176 -1.18 14.27 13.91
CA VAL A 176 -0.08 13.95 12.99
C VAL A 176 0.72 15.19 12.64
N ASN A 177 0.06 16.28 12.25
CA ASN A 177 0.75 17.52 11.86
C ASN A 177 1.55 18.10 13.02
N LYS A 178 1.00 18.04 14.24
CA LYS A 178 1.71 18.45 15.45
C LYS A 178 2.97 17.60 15.66
N THR A 179 2.84 16.27 15.61
CA THR A 179 3.97 15.36 15.82
C THR A 179 5.03 15.49 14.72
N LEU A 180 4.63 15.64 13.45
CA LEU A 180 5.57 15.90 12.36
C LEU A 180 6.38 17.18 12.59
N LYS A 181 5.71 18.27 13.00
CA LYS A 181 6.36 19.54 13.31
C LYS A 181 7.34 19.41 14.48
N GLU A 182 6.94 18.72 15.55
CA GLU A 182 7.78 18.46 16.73
C GLU A 182 9.05 17.67 16.37
N ASN A 183 8.99 16.85 15.31
CA ASN A 183 10.13 16.08 14.76
C ASN A 183 10.81 16.77 13.56
N GLY A 184 10.65 18.08 13.39
CA GLY A 184 11.34 18.88 12.37
C GLY A 184 10.82 18.67 10.94
N ASN A 185 9.72 17.95 10.74
CA ASN A 185 9.15 17.71 9.42
C ASN A 185 8.19 18.82 9.01
N LYS A 186 8.35 19.32 7.77
CA LYS A 186 7.49 20.36 7.19
C LYS A 186 6.22 19.80 6.51
N ASN A 187 6.13 18.47 6.33
CA ASN A 187 5.00 17.83 5.69
C ASN A 187 3.75 17.92 6.55
N THR A 188 2.61 18.12 5.90
CA THR A 188 1.30 18.18 6.57
C THR A 188 0.30 17.29 5.84
N ILE A 189 -0.69 16.78 6.58
CA ILE A 189 -1.81 16.03 6.06
C ILE A 189 -3.12 16.75 6.39
N THR A 190 -4.16 16.51 5.62
CA THR A 190 -5.50 17.04 5.88
C THR A 190 -6.56 15.97 5.68
N HIS A 191 -7.57 15.99 6.53
CA HIS A 191 -8.75 15.11 6.45
C HIS A 191 -9.77 15.58 5.42
N LEU A 192 -9.65 16.82 4.90
CA LEU A 192 -10.59 17.41 3.98
C LEU A 192 -10.49 16.76 2.59
N SER A 193 -11.64 16.60 1.94
CA SER A 193 -11.68 16.23 0.52
C SER A 193 -11.06 17.32 -0.36
N PHE A 194 -10.58 16.96 -1.56
CA PHE A 194 -10.02 17.94 -2.50
C PHE A 194 -11.00 19.08 -2.81
N LEU A 195 -12.30 18.79 -2.88
CA LEU A 195 -13.33 19.80 -3.07
C LEU A 195 -13.37 20.80 -1.91
N ARG A 196 -13.43 20.30 -0.66
CA ARG A 196 -13.42 21.18 0.53
C ARG A 196 -12.11 21.95 0.71
N GLN A 197 -10.97 21.33 0.37
CA GLN A 197 -9.68 22.04 0.35
C GLN A 197 -9.69 23.19 -0.67
N LYS A 198 -10.23 22.95 -1.87
CA LYS A 198 -10.41 23.98 -2.89
C LYS A 198 -11.30 25.14 -2.41
N GLU A 199 -12.47 24.82 -1.85
CA GLU A 199 -13.40 25.81 -1.32
C GLU A 199 -12.74 26.67 -0.22
N LEU A 200 -12.01 26.04 0.69
CA LEU A 200 -11.27 26.73 1.74
C LEU A 200 -10.14 27.61 1.18
N ALA A 201 -9.42 27.15 0.15
CA ALA A 201 -8.38 27.92 -0.50
C ALA A 201 -8.96 29.17 -1.18
N ILE A 202 -10.12 29.04 -1.85
CA ILE A 202 -10.82 30.19 -2.46
C ILE A 202 -11.29 31.19 -1.39
N ALA A 203 -11.88 30.70 -0.28
CA ALA A 203 -12.33 31.58 0.81
C ALA A 203 -11.17 32.38 1.41
N LYS A 204 -10.04 31.70 1.70
CA LYS A 204 -8.82 32.35 2.21
C LYS A 204 -8.16 33.28 1.20
N ALA A 205 -8.27 33.00 -0.10
CA ALA A 205 -7.78 33.92 -1.14
C ALA A 205 -8.57 35.23 -1.16
N ARG A 206 -9.89 35.16 -0.97
CA ARG A 206 -10.74 36.39 -0.85
C ARG A 206 -10.38 37.20 0.38
N GLU A 207 -10.24 36.55 1.53
CA GLU A 207 -9.81 37.20 2.78
C GLU A 207 -8.41 37.85 2.64
N ALA A 208 -7.48 37.19 1.93
CA ALA A 208 -6.17 37.78 1.65
C ALA A 208 -6.24 39.01 0.75
N LEU A 209 -7.15 39.04 -0.26
CA LEU A 209 -7.40 40.22 -1.09
C LEU A 209 -8.00 41.36 -0.27
N GLU A 210 -8.94 41.09 0.61
CA GLU A 210 -9.53 42.10 1.52
C GLU A 210 -8.46 42.73 2.44
N ASN A 211 -7.43 41.93 2.82
CA ASN A 211 -6.29 42.40 3.61
C ASN A 211 -5.13 42.94 2.77
N ASN A 212 -5.31 43.17 1.46
CA ASN A 212 -4.26 43.62 0.51
C ASN A 212 -3.04 42.72 0.41
N ASP A 213 -3.12 41.45 0.82
CA ASP A 213 -2.05 40.44 0.70
C ASP A 213 -2.17 39.74 -0.69
N ILE A 214 -1.79 40.46 -1.74
CA ILE A 214 -1.93 40.01 -3.13
C ILE A 214 -1.13 38.71 -3.35
N LYS A 215 0.10 38.64 -2.83
CA LYS A 215 0.96 37.46 -3.00
C LYS A 215 0.32 36.19 -2.45
N LYS A 216 -0.23 36.25 -1.25
CA LYS A 216 -0.91 35.13 -0.60
C LYS A 216 -2.21 34.76 -1.34
N ALA A 217 -2.93 35.73 -1.86
CA ALA A 217 -4.13 35.50 -2.66
C ALA A 217 -3.81 34.74 -3.97
N GLU A 218 -2.72 35.06 -4.64
CA GLU A 218 -2.26 34.39 -5.86
C GLU A 218 -1.82 32.94 -5.55
N GLU A 219 -1.04 32.71 -4.47
CA GLU A 219 -0.64 31.38 -4.02
C GLU A 219 -1.85 30.49 -3.73
N LEU A 220 -2.85 31.02 -3.02
CA LEU A 220 -4.07 30.29 -2.66
C LEU A 220 -4.96 30.02 -3.89
N THR A 221 -5.02 30.96 -4.84
CA THR A 221 -5.74 30.76 -6.10
C THR A 221 -5.08 29.68 -6.96
N THR A 222 -3.77 29.68 -7.02
CA THR A 222 -2.99 28.63 -7.72
C THR A 222 -3.20 27.27 -7.09
N LEU A 223 -3.18 27.19 -5.76
CA LEU A 223 -3.52 25.98 -5.01
C LEU A 223 -4.95 25.51 -5.32
N ALA A 224 -5.93 26.40 -5.36
CA ALA A 224 -7.32 26.06 -5.68
C ALA A 224 -7.47 25.49 -7.10
N LYS A 225 -6.77 26.07 -8.09
CA LYS A 225 -6.70 25.56 -9.47
C LYS A 225 -6.09 24.16 -9.50
N HIS A 226 -4.98 23.92 -8.80
CA HIS A 226 -4.34 22.61 -8.70
C HIS A 226 -5.28 21.58 -8.06
N LEU A 227 -5.96 21.93 -6.97
CA LEU A 227 -6.91 21.03 -6.29
C LEU A 227 -8.12 20.71 -7.18
N ALA A 228 -8.54 21.60 -8.07
CA ALA A 228 -9.62 21.35 -9.02
C ALA A 228 -9.28 20.24 -10.04
N THR A 229 -8.02 20.05 -10.37
CA THR A 229 -7.57 18.96 -11.28
C THR A 229 -7.48 17.60 -10.58
N LYS A 230 -7.37 17.58 -9.24
CA LYS A 230 -7.26 16.33 -8.46
C LYS A 230 -8.58 15.57 -8.46
N LYS A 231 -8.54 14.31 -8.87
CA LYS A 231 -9.68 13.40 -8.80
C LYS A 231 -9.47 12.39 -7.67
N PRO A 232 -10.51 12.09 -6.86
CA PRO A 232 -10.41 11.03 -5.87
C PRO A 232 -10.08 9.70 -6.54
N VAL A 233 -9.12 8.96 -5.99
CA VAL A 233 -8.82 7.61 -6.48
C VAL A 233 -10.01 6.70 -6.18
N LYS A 234 -10.71 6.26 -7.20
CA LYS A 234 -11.82 5.31 -7.04
C LYS A 234 -11.27 3.97 -6.57
N ARG A 235 -11.80 3.47 -5.45
CA ARG A 235 -11.43 2.17 -4.92
C ARG A 235 -11.89 1.08 -5.89
N LYS A 236 -10.95 0.29 -6.42
CA LYS A 236 -11.30 -0.86 -7.26
C LYS A 236 -12.06 -1.91 -6.43
N PRO A 237 -13.11 -2.54 -6.98
CA PRO A 237 -13.75 -3.67 -6.31
C PRO A 237 -12.72 -4.75 -5.96
N THR A 238 -12.83 -5.35 -4.77
CA THR A 238 -11.85 -6.31 -4.25
C THR A 238 -11.59 -7.48 -5.21
N ALA A 239 -12.64 -8.00 -5.86
CA ALA A 239 -12.51 -9.06 -6.85
C ALA A 239 -11.66 -8.64 -8.06
N LYS A 240 -11.88 -7.42 -8.58
CA LYS A 240 -11.08 -6.86 -9.69
C LYS A 240 -9.63 -6.62 -9.26
N TYR A 241 -9.42 -6.11 -8.04
CA TYR A 241 -8.07 -5.91 -7.49
C TYR A 241 -7.30 -7.24 -7.36
N LEU A 242 -7.95 -8.29 -6.83
CA LEU A 242 -7.34 -9.62 -6.70
C LEU A 242 -7.02 -10.24 -8.07
N LYS A 243 -7.91 -10.08 -9.05
CA LYS A 243 -7.70 -10.54 -10.41
C LYS A 243 -6.53 -9.81 -11.09
N ASP A 244 -6.46 -8.47 -10.94
CA ASP A 244 -5.36 -7.65 -11.45
C ASP A 244 -4.02 -8.02 -10.77
N LYS A 245 -4.03 -8.30 -9.46
CA LYS A 245 -2.85 -8.72 -8.68
C LYS A 245 -2.35 -10.10 -9.12
N ALA A 246 -3.26 -11.06 -9.33
CA ALA A 246 -2.92 -12.38 -9.84
C ALA A 246 -2.32 -12.30 -11.25
N ARG A 247 -2.92 -11.50 -12.15
CA ARG A 247 -2.41 -11.29 -13.50
C ARG A 247 -1.00 -10.67 -13.52
N LYS A 248 -0.73 -9.68 -12.63
CA LYS A 248 0.62 -9.11 -12.49
C LYS A 248 1.62 -10.13 -11.98
N LYS A 249 1.22 -10.97 -11.01
CA LYS A 249 2.10 -12.01 -10.46
C LYS A 249 2.49 -13.03 -11.54
N ASN A 250 1.53 -13.48 -12.38
CA ASN A 250 1.79 -14.40 -13.47
C ASN A 250 2.69 -13.76 -14.53
N LYS A 251 2.41 -12.52 -14.94
CA LYS A 251 3.28 -11.80 -15.91
C LYS A 251 4.72 -11.65 -15.40
N ASN A 252 4.91 -11.36 -14.11
CA ASN A 252 6.25 -11.28 -13.51
C ASN A 252 6.92 -12.65 -13.41
N HIS A 253 6.16 -13.73 -13.22
CA HIS A 253 6.70 -15.09 -13.24
C HIS A 253 7.17 -15.46 -14.65
N GLU A 254 6.34 -15.24 -15.67
CA GLU A 254 6.68 -15.48 -17.08
C GLU A 254 7.92 -14.69 -17.51
N LEU A 255 8.03 -13.42 -17.09
CA LEU A 255 9.20 -12.60 -17.39
C LEU A 255 10.46 -13.16 -16.74
N ARG A 256 10.40 -13.59 -15.48
CA ARG A 256 11.52 -14.22 -14.78
C ARG A 256 11.97 -15.52 -15.46
N GLU A 257 11.03 -16.33 -15.93
CA GLU A 257 11.34 -17.56 -16.66
C GLU A 257 12.01 -17.28 -18.00
N ARG A 258 11.54 -16.28 -18.75
CA ARG A 258 12.17 -15.82 -19.99
C ARG A 258 13.62 -15.35 -19.78
N LEU A 259 13.83 -14.52 -18.73
CA LEU A 259 15.19 -14.05 -18.39
C LEU A 259 16.12 -15.19 -18.00
N ARG A 260 15.64 -16.19 -17.25
CA ARG A 260 16.41 -17.40 -16.92
C ARG A 260 16.78 -18.21 -18.16
N GLN A 261 15.86 -18.34 -19.12
CA GLN A 261 16.13 -19.04 -20.38
C GLN A 261 17.17 -18.30 -21.22
N GLN A 262 17.07 -16.96 -21.30
CA GLN A 262 18.07 -16.15 -22.01
C GLN A 262 19.46 -16.23 -21.36
N GLN A 263 19.54 -16.22 -20.03
CA GLN A 263 20.81 -16.42 -19.32
C GLN A 263 21.43 -17.78 -19.63
N LYS A 264 20.64 -18.87 -19.59
CA LYS A 264 21.13 -20.21 -19.97
C LYS A 264 21.63 -20.28 -21.42
N GLN A 265 20.92 -19.66 -22.36
CA GLN A 265 21.35 -19.59 -23.76
C GLN A 265 22.67 -18.82 -23.89
N LYS A 266 22.82 -17.68 -23.21
CA LYS A 266 24.08 -16.92 -23.18
C LYS A 266 25.24 -17.74 -22.59
N GLU A 267 25.01 -18.48 -21.51
CA GLU A 267 26.02 -19.36 -20.92
C GLU A 267 26.42 -20.50 -21.84
N GLU A 268 25.48 -21.08 -22.58
CA GLU A 268 25.77 -22.13 -23.58
C GLU A 268 26.54 -21.59 -24.80
N THR A 269 26.20 -20.39 -25.30
CA THR A 269 26.95 -19.73 -26.38
C THR A 269 28.37 -19.41 -25.94
N ASN A 270 28.56 -18.83 -24.74
CA ASN A 270 29.89 -18.56 -24.19
C ASN A 270 30.74 -19.83 -24.01
N LYS A 271 30.11 -20.95 -23.57
CA LYS A 271 30.80 -22.25 -23.49
C LYS A 271 31.19 -22.80 -24.84
N ARG A 272 30.38 -22.61 -25.92
CA ARG A 272 30.69 -23.00 -27.30
C ARG A 272 31.83 -22.16 -27.83
N GLU A 273 31.81 -20.83 -27.64
CA GLU A 273 32.88 -19.92 -28.03
C GLU A 273 34.20 -20.23 -27.34
N SER A 274 34.17 -20.51 -26.04
CA SER A 274 35.36 -20.92 -25.27
C SER A 274 35.97 -22.22 -25.79
N LYS A 275 35.12 -23.20 -26.16
CA LYS A 275 35.58 -24.44 -26.80
C LYS A 275 36.20 -24.21 -28.17
N LEU A 276 35.57 -23.38 -28.99
CA LEU A 276 36.11 -23.00 -30.33
C LEU A 276 37.44 -22.28 -30.21
N ASN A 277 37.55 -21.33 -29.29
CA ASN A 277 38.80 -20.63 -29.02
C ASN A 277 39.92 -21.57 -28.56
N LEU A 278 39.59 -22.58 -27.74
CA LEU A 278 40.57 -23.59 -27.32
C LEU A 278 41.02 -24.48 -28.50
N ILE A 279 40.10 -24.88 -29.39
CA ILE A 279 40.39 -25.65 -30.59
C ILE A 279 41.27 -24.83 -31.55
N PHE A 280 40.95 -23.56 -31.77
CA PHE A 280 41.76 -22.64 -32.60
C PHE A 280 43.18 -22.47 -32.03
N LYS A 281 43.28 -22.26 -30.70
CA LYS A 281 44.58 -22.15 -30.03
C LYS A 281 45.43 -23.39 -30.21
N ASN A 282 44.83 -24.59 -30.12
CA ASN A 282 45.52 -25.86 -30.33
C ASN A 282 45.91 -26.09 -31.80
N LEU A 283 45.09 -25.65 -32.76
CA LEU A 283 45.40 -25.66 -34.18
C LEU A 283 46.60 -24.75 -34.50
N ILE A 284 46.62 -23.52 -33.99
CA ILE A 284 47.73 -22.57 -34.16
C ILE A 284 49.04 -23.15 -33.58
N LEU A 285 48.96 -23.80 -32.41
CA LEU A 285 50.14 -24.47 -31.81
C LEU A 285 50.67 -25.64 -32.68
N ARG A 286 49.78 -26.43 -33.30
CA ARG A 286 50.17 -27.49 -34.25
C ARG A 286 50.80 -26.95 -35.52
N PHE A 287 50.31 -25.84 -36.05
CA PHE A 287 50.92 -25.19 -37.26
C PHE A 287 52.26 -24.51 -36.95
N LYS A 288 52.47 -23.99 -35.74
CA LYS A 288 53.78 -23.43 -35.31
C LYS A 288 54.86 -24.52 -35.13
N GLY A 289 54.47 -25.79 -34.98
CA GLY A 289 55.40 -26.91 -34.88
C GLY A 289 55.82 -27.54 -36.21
N SER A 290 55.25 -27.16 -37.37
CA SER A 290 55.52 -27.72 -38.67
C SER A 290 55.99 -26.63 -39.66
N LYS A 291 57.31 -26.53 -39.84
CA LYS A 291 58.08 -25.90 -40.91
C LYS A 291 58.11 -24.36 -41.03
N LYS A 292 59.40 -23.89 -40.91
CA LYS A 292 59.93 -22.70 -41.58
C LYS A 292 59.65 -22.78 -43.07
N THR A 293 58.90 -21.89 -43.64
CA THR A 293 59.08 -21.27 -44.95
C THR A 293 58.35 -19.94 -45.01
N GLU A 294 59.02 -18.93 -45.49
CA GLU A 294 58.66 -17.54 -45.63
C GLU A 294 57.32 -17.36 -46.37
N THR A 295 56.44 -16.53 -45.88
CA THR A 295 55.92 -15.34 -46.57
C THR A 295 54.74 -14.72 -45.77
N THR A 296 54.81 -13.41 -45.70
CA THR A 296 53.80 -12.43 -45.33
C THR A 296 53.42 -12.37 -43.83
N LYS A 297 54.04 -11.42 -43.20
CA LYS A 297 53.77 -10.94 -41.88
C LYS A 297 52.39 -10.26 -41.82
N MET A 298 51.35 -10.99 -41.41
CA MET A 298 50.22 -10.42 -40.72
C MET A 298 50.44 -10.75 -39.26
N THR A 299 50.64 -9.74 -38.42
CA THR A 299 50.96 -9.94 -37.03
C THR A 299 49.70 -10.46 -36.30
N GLU A 300 49.92 -11.35 -35.33
CA GLU A 300 48.87 -11.91 -34.46
C GLU A 300 48.04 -10.79 -33.77
N ALA A 301 48.66 -9.61 -33.63
CA ALA A 301 48.03 -8.40 -33.10
C ALA A 301 47.00 -7.79 -34.07
N ASP A 302 47.27 -7.83 -35.40
CA ASP A 302 46.36 -7.26 -36.40
C ASP A 302 45.12 -8.15 -36.64
N PHE A 303 45.29 -9.47 -36.55
CA PHE A 303 44.19 -10.41 -36.64
C PHE A 303 43.28 -10.37 -35.39
N LEU A 304 43.89 -10.24 -34.21
CA LEU A 304 43.15 -10.08 -32.95
C LEU A 304 42.51 -8.70 -32.83
N LYS A 305 43.09 -7.68 -33.44
CA LYS A 305 42.55 -6.31 -33.45
C LYS A 305 41.31 -6.18 -34.34
N ASN A 306 41.31 -6.89 -35.48
CA ASN A 306 40.15 -6.90 -36.38
C ASN A 306 39.00 -7.82 -35.95
N MET A 307 39.22 -8.73 -34.98
CA MET A 307 38.15 -9.57 -34.41
C MET A 307 37.65 -9.11 -33.08
N LYS A 308 38.28 -8.14 -32.43
CA LYS A 308 37.90 -7.63 -31.11
C LYS A 308 37.31 -6.23 -31.12
N THR A 309 37.29 -5.59 -32.24
CA THR A 309 36.73 -4.25 -32.30
C THR A 309 35.26 -4.31 -32.71
N ASP A 310 34.48 -3.76 -31.89
CA ASP A 310 33.33 -2.91 -32.14
C ASP A 310 31.95 -3.53 -32.34
N GLU A 311 31.75 -4.78 -32.72
CA GLU A 311 30.38 -5.28 -32.88
C GLU A 311 29.77 -5.76 -31.56
N LYS A 312 30.53 -6.35 -30.66
CA LYS A 312 29.97 -6.97 -29.45
C LYS A 312 29.70 -5.98 -28.32
N GLU A 313 30.54 -4.96 -28.15
CA GLU A 313 30.31 -3.88 -27.20
C GLU A 313 29.18 -2.92 -27.66
N ALA A 314 29.11 -2.71 -29.00
CA ALA A 314 28.03 -1.93 -29.60
C ALA A 314 26.66 -2.63 -29.51
N GLU A 315 26.60 -3.95 -29.78
CA GLU A 315 25.37 -4.74 -29.65
C GLU A 315 24.90 -4.86 -28.20
N ASP A 316 25.81 -5.06 -27.24
CA ASP A 316 25.43 -5.11 -25.80
C ASP A 316 25.02 -3.72 -25.31
N LEU A 317 25.60 -2.63 -25.79
CA LEU A 317 25.22 -1.26 -25.45
C LEU A 317 23.89 -0.85 -26.11
N GLU A 318 23.64 -1.26 -27.36
CA GLU A 318 22.37 -1.04 -28.05
C GLU A 318 21.26 -1.90 -27.44
N LEU A 319 21.52 -3.14 -27.05
CA LEU A 319 20.56 -4.02 -26.41
C LEU A 319 20.17 -3.49 -25.05
N ASN A 320 21.11 -2.99 -24.25
CA ASN A 320 20.81 -2.36 -22.96
C ASN A 320 20.03 -1.05 -23.15
N LYS A 321 20.39 -0.21 -24.11
CA LYS A 321 19.62 1.00 -24.47
C LYS A 321 18.21 0.66 -24.98
N TYR A 322 18.06 -0.42 -25.74
CA TYR A 322 16.76 -0.89 -26.20
C TYR A 322 15.89 -1.40 -25.03
N ILE A 323 16.47 -2.16 -24.10
CA ILE A 323 15.78 -2.67 -22.90
C ILE A 323 15.34 -1.50 -22.01
N ASP A 324 16.19 -0.51 -21.78
CA ASP A 324 15.86 0.67 -20.97
C ASP A 324 14.76 1.51 -21.65
N LYS A 325 14.81 1.67 -22.96
CA LYS A 325 13.80 2.38 -23.75
C LYS A 325 12.46 1.64 -23.82
N GLU A 326 12.46 0.32 -23.87
CA GLU A 326 11.24 -0.51 -23.78
C GLU A 326 10.63 -0.47 -22.38
N LEU A 327 11.46 -0.46 -21.33
CA LEU A 327 11.02 -0.28 -19.96
C LEU A 327 10.41 1.11 -19.73
N GLU A 328 11.02 2.14 -20.30
CA GLU A 328 10.52 3.52 -20.24
C GLU A 328 9.23 3.71 -21.06
N ASN A 329 9.14 3.12 -22.24
CA ASN A 329 7.94 3.09 -23.08
C ASN A 329 6.80 2.27 -22.43
N GLU A 330 7.09 1.16 -21.75
CA GLU A 330 6.10 0.40 -20.97
C GLU A 330 5.64 1.19 -19.73
N LEU A 331 6.51 1.97 -19.09
CA LEU A 331 6.15 2.90 -18.02
C LEU A 331 5.28 4.07 -18.52
N ASN A 332 5.66 4.65 -19.68
CA ASN A 332 4.95 5.77 -20.29
C ASN A 332 3.60 5.35 -20.90
N LYS A 333 3.49 4.19 -21.56
CA LYS A 333 2.22 3.59 -21.97
C LYS A 333 1.29 3.32 -20.79
N LYS A 334 1.81 3.09 -19.58
CA LYS A 334 0.99 2.98 -18.36
C LYS A 334 0.49 4.34 -17.87
N ASN A 335 1.19 5.41 -18.18
CA ASN A 335 0.77 6.77 -17.81
C ASN A 335 -0.22 7.36 -18.85
N ASP A 336 -0.10 7.01 -20.13
CA ASP A 336 -1.01 7.48 -21.20
C ASP A 336 -2.37 6.76 -21.24
N ILE A 337 -2.48 5.53 -20.74
CA ILE A 337 -3.78 4.85 -20.59
C ILE A 337 -4.66 5.51 -19.50
N THR A 338 -4.10 6.47 -18.74
CA THR A 338 -4.87 7.32 -17.82
C THR A 338 -5.42 8.61 -18.44
N HIS A 339 -5.09 8.89 -19.71
CA HIS A 339 -5.42 10.18 -20.38
C HIS A 339 -6.14 10.05 -21.73
N THR A 340 -7.02 9.09 -21.93
CA THR A 340 -7.99 9.18 -23.04
C THR A 340 -9.37 9.57 -22.50
N PRO A 341 -9.90 10.74 -22.90
CA PRO A 341 -11.26 11.13 -22.55
C PRO A 341 -12.25 10.36 -23.44
N THR A 342 -12.96 9.41 -22.86
CA THR A 342 -14.19 8.86 -23.48
C THR A 342 -15.30 9.93 -23.44
N ARG A 343 -15.26 10.85 -24.36
CA ARG A 343 -16.45 11.54 -24.88
C ARG A 343 -16.95 10.71 -26.06
N ASP A 344 -18.24 10.35 -25.98
CA ASP A 344 -19.13 9.79 -27.00
C ASP A 344 -19.63 8.35 -26.72
N ARG A 345 -20.40 8.23 -25.63
CA ARG A 345 -21.42 7.14 -25.51
C ARG A 345 -22.51 7.40 -24.47
N ILE A 346 -22.85 8.65 -24.22
CA ILE A 346 -24.06 9.00 -23.46
C ILE A 346 -24.87 10.01 -24.25
N ARG A 347 -25.42 9.61 -25.38
CA ARG A 347 -26.41 10.42 -26.11
C ARG A 347 -27.50 9.61 -26.79
N ASN A 348 -27.73 8.35 -26.40
CA ASN A 348 -28.82 7.56 -27.00
C ASN A 348 -29.57 6.67 -26.01
N ARG A 349 -29.83 7.15 -24.77
CA ARG A 349 -30.69 6.39 -23.84
C ARG A 349 -31.69 7.20 -23.02
N THR A 350 -32.00 8.43 -23.45
CA THR A 350 -33.03 9.25 -22.80
C THR A 350 -34.08 9.78 -23.79
N GLN A 351 -34.45 8.97 -24.77
CA GLN A 351 -35.63 9.25 -25.64
C GLN A 351 -36.46 8.02 -25.91
N LYS A 352 -36.76 7.20 -24.89
CA LYS A 352 -37.81 6.16 -25.00
C LYS A 352 -38.37 5.84 -23.61
N SER A 353 -39.03 6.80 -22.98
CA SER A 353 -40.02 6.55 -21.93
C SER A 353 -40.82 7.81 -21.60
N TYR A 354 -41.48 8.40 -22.66
CA TYR A 354 -42.63 9.27 -22.49
C TYR A 354 -43.47 9.11 -23.74
N LYS A 355 -44.19 7.95 -23.83
CA LYS A 355 -45.42 7.76 -24.60
C LYS A 355 -45.87 6.30 -24.37
N SER A 356 -46.62 6.11 -23.32
CA SER A 356 -47.83 5.29 -23.18
C SER A 356 -48.24 5.29 -21.70
#